data_1b3054bfd23b41ce018ce8865599fa98
#
_entry.id   1b3054bfd23b41ce018ce8865599fa98
#
_cell.length_a   1.000
_cell.length_b   1.000
_cell.length_c   1.000
_cell.angle_alpha   90.00
_cell.angle_beta   90.00
_cell.angle_gamma   90.00
#
_symmetry.space_group_name_H-M   'P 1'
#
loop_
_entity.id
_entity.type
_entity.pdbx_description
1 polymer ?
#
loop_
_entity_poly.entity_id
_entity_poly.type
_entity_poly.pdbx_seq_one_letter_code
_entity_poly.pdbx_strand_id
1 'polypeptide(L)'
;MSRCWLTGASSGIGAALAQHLLEQGHQVALGARHADRLAPLAERFPGQVMLAVGDLDDPVQVAAIATRIEQAWGALDRVILNAGTCEYLEPGHFDPALVERVIRTNVLSVSHCMAAALPLLRAGHRPHLVVMGSSVTWLALPRAGAYGASKAALRYLVESQRIDLAREGIAVTLVNPGFVDTPLTRRNDFPMPQLWSAQRAARHIAKRLPERPLEISFPWLFTLVLRLLGALPARFRLALGQRLARHEQE
;
A
#
# COMPACT_ATOMS: atom_id res chain seq x y z
N MET A 1 19.06 -12.89 1.99
CA MET A 1 19.08 -11.50 2.54
C MET A 1 18.79 -10.56 1.39
N SER A 2 17.84 -9.62 1.54
CA SER A 2 17.46 -8.64 0.49
C SER A 2 17.48 -7.24 1.08
N ARG A 3 17.79 -6.23 0.26
CA ARG A 3 17.70 -4.81 0.58
C ARG A 3 16.35 -4.29 0.17
N CYS A 4 15.57 -3.84 1.14
CA CYS A 4 14.18 -3.45 0.95
C CYS A 4 13.96 -1.98 1.33
N TRP A 5 13.22 -1.23 0.53
CA TRP A 5 12.65 0.05 0.95
C TRP A 5 11.16 -0.13 1.20
N LEU A 6 10.70 0.14 2.43
CA LEU A 6 9.31 0.01 2.84
C LEU A 6 8.77 1.37 3.28
N THR A 7 7.79 1.92 2.58
CA THR A 7 7.12 3.17 2.96
C THR A 7 5.95 2.92 3.93
N GLY A 8 5.66 3.90 4.80
CA GLY A 8 4.58 3.77 5.78
C GLY A 8 4.84 2.71 6.86
N ALA A 9 6.08 2.58 7.30
CA ALA A 9 6.53 1.57 8.27
C ALA A 9 6.19 1.88 9.73
N SER A 10 5.58 3.04 10.02
CA SER A 10 5.35 3.51 11.40
C SER A 10 4.09 2.93 12.07
N SER A 11 3.21 2.27 11.34
CA SER A 11 1.96 1.73 11.89
C SER A 11 1.34 0.65 11.01
N GLY A 12 0.30 -0.03 11.52
CA GLY A 12 -0.54 -0.94 10.77
C GLY A 12 0.21 -2.06 10.05
N ILE A 13 -0.18 -2.33 8.80
CA ILE A 13 0.44 -3.39 7.97
C ILE A 13 1.94 -3.11 7.77
N GLY A 14 2.33 -1.84 7.52
CA GLY A 14 3.72 -1.46 7.28
C GLY A 14 4.63 -1.77 8.47
N ALA A 15 4.23 -1.43 9.68
CA ALA A 15 5.01 -1.72 10.89
C ALA A 15 5.14 -3.24 11.13
N ALA A 16 4.03 -3.97 10.99
CA ALA A 16 4.04 -5.43 11.14
C ALA A 16 4.90 -6.13 10.06
N LEU A 17 4.87 -5.61 8.82
CA LEU A 17 5.67 -6.15 7.72
C LEU A 17 7.15 -5.81 7.89
N ALA A 18 7.48 -4.58 8.35
CA ALA A 18 8.84 -4.18 8.68
C ALA A 18 9.46 -5.14 9.69
N GLN A 19 8.77 -5.36 10.81
CA GLN A 19 9.23 -6.29 11.85
C GLN A 19 9.47 -7.70 11.26
N HIS A 20 8.53 -8.23 10.48
CA HIS A 20 8.63 -9.57 9.92
C HIS A 20 9.79 -9.72 8.93
N LEU A 21 10.04 -8.71 8.09
CA LEU A 21 11.18 -8.69 7.17
C LEU A 21 12.52 -8.63 7.91
N LEU A 22 12.60 -7.84 8.99
CA LEU A 22 13.80 -7.75 9.83
C LEU A 22 14.07 -9.07 10.58
N GLU A 23 13.02 -9.72 11.12
CA GLU A 23 13.13 -11.07 11.75
C GLU A 23 13.60 -12.14 10.75
N GLN A 24 13.38 -11.96 9.45
CA GLN A 24 13.91 -12.82 8.39
C GLN A 24 15.33 -12.46 7.94
N GLY A 25 15.99 -11.49 8.58
CA GLY A 25 17.36 -11.09 8.29
C GLY A 25 17.50 -10.17 7.07
N HIS A 26 16.43 -9.54 6.59
CA HIS A 26 16.53 -8.54 5.53
C HIS A 26 17.06 -7.21 6.05
N GLN A 27 17.72 -6.41 5.18
CA GLN A 27 18.00 -5.01 5.43
C GLN A 27 16.82 -4.17 4.95
N VAL A 28 16.31 -3.26 5.80
CA VAL A 28 15.09 -2.50 5.49
C VAL A 28 15.29 -1.02 5.72
N ALA A 29 15.13 -0.22 4.66
CA ALA A 29 14.97 1.22 4.75
C ALA A 29 13.52 1.51 5.13
N LEU A 30 13.30 1.91 6.38
CA LEU A 30 11.98 2.16 6.97
C LEU A 30 11.54 3.58 6.71
N GLY A 31 10.48 3.74 5.89
CA GLY A 31 9.90 5.02 5.52
C GLY A 31 8.81 5.48 6.49
N ALA A 32 8.94 6.66 7.07
CA ALA A 32 7.92 7.36 7.83
C ALA A 32 8.18 8.87 7.82
N ARG A 33 7.16 9.67 8.24
CA ARG A 33 7.33 11.13 8.42
C ARG A 33 8.14 11.50 9.68
N HIS A 34 8.12 10.66 10.70
CA HIS A 34 8.74 10.89 11.99
C HIS A 34 9.61 9.71 12.40
N ALA A 35 10.85 9.98 12.80
CA ALA A 35 11.85 8.96 13.17
C ALA A 35 11.52 8.22 14.48
N ASP A 36 10.92 8.92 15.45
CA ASP A 36 10.58 8.42 16.78
C ASP A 36 9.75 7.13 16.73
N ARG A 37 8.85 7.03 15.76
CA ARG A 37 8.01 5.84 15.55
C ARG A 37 8.76 4.64 14.99
N LEU A 38 9.96 4.82 14.45
CA LEU A 38 10.80 3.79 13.85
C LEU A 38 11.96 3.38 14.78
N ALA A 39 12.30 4.24 15.74
CA ALA A 39 13.41 4.04 16.67
C ALA A 39 13.39 2.66 17.37
N PRO A 40 12.26 2.18 17.92
CA PRO A 40 12.22 0.86 18.57
C PRO A 40 12.61 -0.31 17.65
N LEU A 41 12.28 -0.22 16.35
CA LEU A 41 12.71 -1.24 15.39
C LEU A 41 14.20 -1.11 15.06
N ALA A 42 14.72 0.12 14.94
CA ALA A 42 16.13 0.35 14.70
C ALA A 42 17.03 -0.14 15.86
N GLU A 43 16.59 0.08 17.09
CA GLU A 43 17.28 -0.41 18.30
C GLU A 43 17.25 -1.94 18.42
N ARG A 44 16.11 -2.55 18.08
CA ARG A 44 15.94 -4.02 18.15
C ARG A 44 16.72 -4.77 17.06
N PHE A 45 16.94 -4.16 15.89
CA PHE A 45 17.61 -4.79 14.75
C PHE A 45 18.81 -3.97 14.27
N PRO A 46 19.87 -3.84 15.09
CA PRO A 46 21.04 -3.03 14.75
C PRO A 46 21.72 -3.57 13.47
N GLY A 47 22.11 -2.64 12.60
CA GLY A 47 22.77 -2.97 11.31
C GLY A 47 21.81 -3.44 10.20
N GLN A 48 20.53 -3.70 10.49
CA GLN A 48 19.54 -4.09 9.48
C GLN A 48 18.61 -2.94 9.08
N VAL A 49 18.49 -1.90 9.90
CA VAL A 49 17.56 -0.78 9.70
C VAL A 49 18.29 0.45 9.21
N MET A 50 17.76 1.06 8.16
CA MET A 50 18.05 2.41 7.73
C MET A 50 16.79 3.28 7.91
N LEU A 51 16.90 4.45 8.51
CA LEU A 51 15.77 5.37 8.65
C LEU A 51 15.60 6.21 7.37
N ALA A 52 14.53 5.96 6.64
CA ALA A 52 14.12 6.67 5.41
C ALA A 52 13.04 7.72 5.72
N VAL A 53 13.39 8.68 6.59
CA VAL A 53 12.46 9.70 7.08
C VAL A 53 12.28 10.82 6.05
N GLY A 54 11.03 11.17 5.77
CA GLY A 54 10.64 12.28 4.89
C GLY A 54 9.15 12.24 4.54
N ASP A 55 8.66 13.35 4.00
CA ASP A 55 7.33 13.46 3.43
C ASP A 55 7.35 12.96 1.98
N LEU A 56 6.53 11.96 1.69
CA LEU A 56 6.45 11.35 0.36
C LEU A 56 5.61 12.19 -0.63
N ASP A 57 4.86 13.17 -0.14
CA ASP A 57 4.15 14.13 -0.99
C ASP A 57 5.12 15.18 -1.59
N ASP A 58 6.35 15.28 -1.04
CA ASP A 58 7.43 16.15 -1.51
C ASP A 58 8.47 15.34 -2.34
N PRO A 59 8.52 15.52 -3.66
CA PRO A 59 9.45 14.79 -4.52
C PRO A 59 10.92 15.06 -4.20
N VAL A 60 11.27 16.22 -3.62
CA VAL A 60 12.64 16.54 -3.23
C VAL A 60 13.08 15.69 -2.05
N GLN A 61 12.21 15.51 -1.05
CA GLN A 61 12.50 14.64 0.08
C GLN A 61 12.57 13.16 -0.34
N VAL A 62 11.71 12.73 -1.26
CA VAL A 62 11.76 11.36 -1.80
C VAL A 62 13.07 11.12 -2.55
N ALA A 63 13.53 12.06 -3.37
CA ALA A 63 14.83 11.96 -4.05
C ALA A 63 15.99 11.90 -3.04
N ALA A 64 15.97 12.72 -1.99
CA ALA A 64 16.98 12.68 -0.94
C ALA A 64 17.00 11.35 -0.17
N ILE A 65 15.84 10.71 0.05
CA ILE A 65 15.76 9.36 0.61
C ILE A 65 16.44 8.35 -0.33
N ALA A 66 16.10 8.37 -1.61
CA ALA A 66 16.69 7.44 -2.59
C ALA A 66 18.21 7.61 -2.70
N THR A 67 18.73 8.85 -2.71
CA THR A 67 20.17 9.13 -2.71
C THR A 67 20.87 8.56 -1.47
N ARG A 68 20.26 8.68 -0.28
CA ARG A 68 20.81 8.08 0.94
C ARG A 68 20.85 6.54 0.86
N ILE A 69 19.81 5.92 0.29
CA ILE A 69 19.75 4.47 0.09
C ILE A 69 20.83 4.04 -0.92
N GLU A 70 21.01 4.79 -2.00
CA GLU A 70 22.05 4.55 -3.00
C GLU A 70 23.45 4.60 -2.41
N GLN A 71 23.75 5.64 -1.65
CA GLN A 71 25.04 5.81 -0.98
C GLN A 71 25.35 4.70 0.01
N ALA A 72 24.35 4.21 0.74
CA ALA A 72 24.53 3.16 1.75
C ALA A 72 24.57 1.74 1.15
N TRP A 73 23.75 1.48 0.14
CA TRP A 73 23.52 0.11 -0.35
C TRP A 73 23.79 -0.10 -1.84
N GLY A 74 23.83 0.98 -2.64
CA GLY A 74 24.04 0.96 -4.09
C GLY A 74 22.84 0.44 -4.89
N ALA A 75 21.97 -0.38 -4.30
CA ALA A 75 20.88 -1.04 -4.99
C ALA A 75 19.75 -1.45 -4.03
N LEU A 76 18.56 -1.72 -4.60
CA LEU A 76 17.42 -2.32 -3.90
C LEU A 76 16.95 -3.58 -4.60
N ASP A 77 16.74 -4.65 -3.82
CA ASP A 77 16.15 -5.89 -4.33
C ASP A 77 14.60 -5.82 -4.28
N ARG A 78 14.04 -5.02 -3.35
CA ARG A 78 12.60 -4.86 -3.21
C ARG A 78 12.22 -3.47 -2.74
N VAL A 79 11.13 -2.96 -3.32
CA VAL A 79 10.49 -1.73 -2.87
C VAL A 79 9.03 -2.03 -2.56
N ILE A 80 8.58 -1.65 -1.36
CA ILE A 80 7.20 -1.88 -0.90
C ILE A 80 6.56 -0.52 -0.61
N LEU A 81 5.74 -0.06 -1.54
CA LEU A 81 5.01 1.21 -1.46
C LEU A 81 3.70 0.96 -0.72
N ASN A 82 3.77 1.09 0.63
CA ASN A 82 2.66 0.81 1.53
C ASN A 82 2.04 2.07 2.14
N ALA A 83 2.74 3.20 2.15
CA ALA A 83 2.17 4.45 2.66
C ALA A 83 0.86 4.82 1.95
N GLY A 84 -0.09 5.33 2.73
CA GLY A 84 -1.38 5.76 2.20
C GLY A 84 -2.34 6.21 3.30
N THR A 85 -3.43 6.85 2.89
CA THR A 85 -4.53 7.28 3.74
C THR A 85 -5.86 6.74 3.26
N CYS A 86 -6.86 6.76 4.14
CA CYS A 86 -8.25 6.48 3.82
C CYS A 86 -9.12 7.53 4.52
N GLU A 87 -9.82 8.32 3.74
CA GLU A 87 -10.78 9.31 4.21
C GLU A 87 -12.07 9.12 3.42
N TYR A 88 -13.20 9.37 4.09
CA TYR A 88 -14.53 9.15 3.54
C TYR A 88 -15.24 10.49 3.30
N LEU A 89 -15.96 10.58 2.19
CA LEU A 89 -16.84 11.71 1.92
C LEU A 89 -18.08 11.62 2.81
N GLU A 90 -18.48 12.75 3.38
CA GLU A 90 -19.71 12.81 4.15
C GLU A 90 -20.94 12.78 3.25
N PRO A 91 -22.02 12.08 3.65
CA PRO A 91 -23.25 12.06 2.88
C PRO A 91 -23.79 13.47 2.64
N GLY A 92 -24.16 13.77 1.39
CA GLY A 92 -24.70 15.10 1.01
C GLY A 92 -23.65 16.21 0.89
N HIS A 93 -22.38 15.96 1.22
CA HIS A 93 -21.31 16.95 1.08
C HIS A 93 -20.15 16.40 0.25
N PHE A 94 -19.92 16.94 -0.95
CA PHE A 94 -18.78 16.59 -1.79
C PHE A 94 -17.64 17.57 -1.53
N ASP A 95 -16.58 17.09 -0.87
CA ASP A 95 -15.37 17.89 -0.55
C ASP A 95 -14.24 17.63 -1.57
N PRO A 96 -13.99 18.54 -2.52
CA PRO A 96 -12.92 18.38 -3.49
C PRO A 96 -11.52 18.44 -2.86
N ALA A 97 -11.34 19.15 -1.74
CA ALA A 97 -10.06 19.23 -1.05
C ALA A 97 -9.71 17.90 -0.36
N LEU A 98 -10.71 17.16 0.13
CA LEU A 98 -10.52 15.80 0.62
C LEU A 98 -10.08 14.88 -0.52
N VAL A 99 -10.74 14.97 -1.67
CA VAL A 99 -10.35 14.17 -2.86
C VAL A 99 -8.91 14.46 -3.26
N GLU A 100 -8.52 15.74 -3.36
CA GLU A 100 -7.15 16.15 -3.70
C GLU A 100 -6.15 15.57 -2.70
N ARG A 101 -6.40 15.71 -1.41
CA ARG A 101 -5.54 15.21 -0.33
C ARG A 101 -5.30 13.71 -0.42
N VAL A 102 -6.39 12.93 -0.64
CA VAL A 102 -6.32 11.48 -0.78
C VAL A 102 -5.58 11.04 -2.04
N ILE A 103 -5.82 11.71 -3.18
CA ILE A 103 -5.09 11.45 -4.43
C ILE A 103 -3.61 11.80 -4.27
N ARG A 104 -3.27 12.93 -3.67
CA ARG A 104 -1.88 13.34 -3.41
C ARG A 104 -1.15 12.26 -2.62
N THR A 105 -1.69 11.87 -1.48
CA THR A 105 -1.05 10.88 -0.59
C THR A 105 -1.04 9.46 -1.16
N ASN A 106 -2.08 9.00 -1.88
CA ASN A 106 -2.18 7.61 -2.32
C ASN A 106 -1.62 7.38 -3.73
N VAL A 107 -1.59 8.39 -4.59
CA VAL A 107 -1.20 8.25 -6.00
C VAL A 107 0.09 9.00 -6.31
N LEU A 108 0.14 10.32 -6.03
CA LEU A 108 1.31 11.13 -6.38
C LEU A 108 2.53 10.73 -5.54
N SER A 109 2.38 10.50 -4.24
CA SER A 109 3.50 10.04 -3.40
C SER A 109 4.06 8.70 -3.86
N VAL A 110 3.18 7.76 -4.26
CA VAL A 110 3.59 6.48 -4.84
C VAL A 110 4.35 6.69 -6.16
N SER A 111 3.88 7.59 -7.00
CA SER A 111 4.56 7.94 -8.26
C SER A 111 5.96 8.52 -8.01
N HIS A 112 6.10 9.44 -7.05
CA HIS A 112 7.42 9.98 -6.65
C HIS A 112 8.36 8.87 -6.17
N CYS A 113 7.85 7.99 -5.29
CA CYS A 113 8.64 6.86 -4.81
C CYS A 113 9.01 5.87 -5.92
N MET A 114 8.12 5.59 -6.87
CA MET A 114 8.44 4.74 -8.03
C MET A 114 9.56 5.35 -8.87
N ALA A 115 9.46 6.64 -9.21
CA ALA A 115 10.48 7.33 -9.99
C ALA A 115 11.86 7.27 -9.32
N ALA A 116 11.93 7.50 -8.01
CA ALA A 116 13.16 7.48 -7.25
C ALA A 116 13.72 6.06 -7.02
N ALA A 117 12.84 5.05 -6.93
CA ALA A 117 13.23 3.67 -6.62
C ALA A 117 13.65 2.86 -7.86
N LEU A 118 13.12 3.16 -9.04
CA LEU A 118 13.38 2.37 -10.25
C LEU A 118 14.87 2.26 -10.63
N PRO A 119 15.70 3.33 -10.56
CA PRO A 119 17.15 3.20 -10.79
C PRO A 119 17.81 2.20 -9.84
N LEU A 120 17.45 2.23 -8.56
CA LEU A 120 17.98 1.33 -7.53
C LEU A 120 17.51 -0.12 -7.72
N LEU A 121 16.26 -0.32 -8.16
CA LEU A 121 15.75 -1.65 -8.52
C LEU A 121 16.47 -2.23 -9.74
N ARG A 122 16.78 -1.41 -10.76
CA ARG A 122 17.55 -1.84 -11.93
C ARG A 122 18.94 -2.36 -11.56
N ALA A 123 19.55 -1.78 -10.53
CA ALA A 123 20.83 -2.20 -10.00
C ALA A 123 20.73 -3.39 -9.02
N GLY A 124 19.52 -3.79 -8.64
CA GLY A 124 19.27 -4.83 -7.62
C GLY A 124 19.30 -6.25 -8.13
N HIS A 125 19.34 -7.20 -7.19
CA HIS A 125 19.25 -8.62 -7.51
C HIS A 125 17.80 -9.09 -7.45
N ARG A 126 17.31 -9.68 -8.56
CA ARG A 126 15.90 -10.11 -8.68
C ARG A 126 14.90 -9.00 -8.28
N PRO A 127 14.91 -7.83 -8.93
CA PRO A 127 14.20 -6.64 -8.50
C PRO A 127 12.68 -6.86 -8.43
N HIS A 128 12.04 -6.29 -7.39
CA HIS A 128 10.62 -6.48 -7.12
C HIS A 128 9.97 -5.21 -6.58
N LEU A 129 9.04 -4.64 -7.34
CA LEU A 129 8.17 -3.54 -6.92
C LEU A 129 6.86 -4.10 -6.37
N VAL A 130 6.50 -3.72 -5.14
CA VAL A 130 5.27 -4.13 -4.47
C VAL A 130 4.47 -2.89 -4.10
N VAL A 131 3.21 -2.82 -4.49
CA VAL A 131 2.36 -1.66 -4.23
C VAL A 131 1.10 -2.07 -3.48
N MET A 132 0.75 -1.30 -2.43
CA MET A 132 -0.46 -1.54 -1.63
C MET A 132 -1.67 -0.89 -2.29
N GLY A 133 -2.43 -1.71 -2.99
CA GLY A 133 -3.76 -1.40 -3.49
C GLY A 133 -4.84 -1.50 -2.41
N SER A 134 -6.01 -1.97 -2.82
CA SER A 134 -7.14 -2.30 -1.93
C SER A 134 -8.19 -3.09 -2.70
N SER A 135 -8.92 -3.94 -2.00
CA SER A 135 -10.09 -4.64 -2.55
C SER A 135 -11.26 -3.70 -2.88
N VAL A 136 -11.26 -2.46 -2.38
CA VAL A 136 -12.28 -1.44 -2.72
C VAL A 136 -12.34 -1.13 -4.22
N THR A 137 -11.28 -1.45 -4.97
CA THR A 137 -11.21 -1.18 -6.41
C THR A 137 -12.19 -2.02 -7.24
N TRP A 138 -12.70 -3.13 -6.71
CA TRP A 138 -13.61 -4.01 -7.45
C TRP A 138 -15.07 -3.60 -7.37
N LEU A 139 -15.49 -2.96 -6.25
CA LEU A 139 -16.87 -2.54 -6.05
C LEU A 139 -16.89 -1.17 -5.40
N ALA A 140 -17.61 -0.22 -6.01
CA ALA A 140 -17.83 1.09 -5.41
C ALA A 140 -18.69 0.96 -4.14
N LEU A 141 -18.18 1.50 -3.05
CA LEU A 141 -18.83 1.50 -1.73
C LEU A 141 -19.28 2.93 -1.37
N PRO A 142 -20.36 3.08 -0.59
CA PRO A 142 -20.78 4.38 -0.09
C PRO A 142 -19.62 5.13 0.58
N ARG A 143 -19.64 6.45 0.52
CA ARG A 143 -18.66 7.37 1.13
C ARG A 143 -17.19 7.18 0.65
N ALA A 144 -16.84 6.03 0.07
CA ALA A 144 -15.47 5.68 -0.32
C ALA A 144 -15.00 6.32 -1.65
N GLY A 145 -15.71 7.33 -2.19
CA GLY A 145 -15.41 7.90 -3.51
C GLY A 145 -13.96 8.35 -3.69
N ALA A 146 -13.43 9.15 -2.77
CA ALA A 146 -12.03 9.63 -2.84
C ALA A 146 -11.02 8.48 -2.69
N TYR A 147 -11.19 7.64 -1.67
CA TYR A 147 -10.32 6.50 -1.42
C TYR A 147 -10.38 5.47 -2.56
N GLY A 148 -11.60 5.09 -2.97
CA GLY A 148 -11.81 4.14 -4.06
C GLY A 148 -11.22 4.63 -5.38
N ALA A 149 -11.42 5.90 -5.73
CA ALA A 149 -10.82 6.52 -6.91
C ALA A 149 -9.28 6.49 -6.86
N SER A 150 -8.69 6.83 -5.70
CA SER A 150 -7.23 6.80 -5.54
C SER A 150 -6.66 5.39 -5.73
N LYS A 151 -7.32 4.37 -5.16
CA LYS A 151 -6.85 2.99 -5.29
C LYS A 151 -7.12 2.40 -6.68
N ALA A 152 -8.17 2.83 -7.37
CA ALA A 152 -8.43 2.46 -8.76
C ALA A 152 -7.38 3.07 -9.71
N ALA A 153 -7.04 4.36 -9.53
CA ALA A 153 -5.96 5.02 -10.27
C ALA A 153 -4.62 4.30 -10.03
N LEU A 154 -4.30 3.97 -8.78
CA LEU A 154 -3.08 3.26 -8.41
C LEU A 154 -3.05 1.85 -9.03
N ARG A 155 -4.17 1.13 -9.02
CA ARG A 155 -4.29 -0.17 -9.67
C ARG A 155 -3.95 -0.08 -11.16
N TYR A 156 -4.56 0.86 -11.88
CA TYR A 156 -4.31 1.04 -13.31
C TYR A 156 -2.85 1.40 -13.58
N LEU A 157 -2.27 2.34 -12.81
CA LEU A 157 -0.86 2.73 -12.91
C LEU A 157 0.07 1.51 -12.75
N VAL A 158 -0.17 0.70 -11.73
CA VAL A 158 0.65 -0.49 -11.42
C VAL A 158 0.51 -1.56 -12.51
N GLU A 159 -0.69 -1.79 -13.03
CA GLU A 159 -0.92 -2.75 -14.11
C GLU A 159 -0.23 -2.31 -15.41
N SER A 160 -0.27 -1.01 -15.73
CA SER A 160 0.46 -0.44 -16.87
C SER A 160 1.98 -0.56 -16.69
N GLN A 161 2.50 -0.13 -15.55
CA GLN A 161 3.93 -0.23 -15.25
C GLN A 161 4.45 -1.66 -15.23
N ARG A 162 3.62 -2.64 -14.86
CA ARG A 162 3.99 -4.07 -14.93
C ARG A 162 4.35 -4.50 -16.35
N ILE A 163 3.65 -3.97 -17.37
CA ILE A 163 3.90 -4.29 -18.77
C ILE A 163 5.27 -3.74 -19.18
N ASP A 164 5.55 -2.50 -18.84
CA ASP A 164 6.80 -1.83 -19.22
C ASP A 164 8.00 -2.43 -18.49
N LEU A 165 7.90 -2.59 -17.18
CA LEU A 165 8.97 -3.08 -16.32
C LEU A 165 9.28 -4.58 -16.49
N ALA A 166 8.36 -5.37 -17.09
CA ALA A 166 8.62 -6.76 -17.42
C ALA A 166 9.81 -6.92 -18.38
N ARG A 167 10.00 -5.98 -19.30
CA ARG A 167 11.13 -5.96 -20.24
C ARG A 167 12.47 -5.70 -19.54
N GLU A 168 12.42 -5.07 -18.38
CA GLU A 168 13.58 -4.78 -17.55
C GLU A 168 13.83 -5.87 -16.47
N GLY A 169 13.04 -6.95 -16.46
CA GLY A 169 13.13 -8.02 -15.48
C GLY A 169 12.66 -7.65 -14.07
N ILE A 170 11.98 -6.50 -13.92
CA ILE A 170 11.44 -6.02 -12.65
C ILE A 170 10.04 -6.62 -12.44
N ALA A 171 9.90 -7.49 -11.44
CA ALA A 171 8.58 -8.02 -11.08
C ALA A 171 7.75 -6.94 -10.38
N VAL A 172 6.43 -6.94 -10.64
CA VAL A 172 5.49 -5.99 -10.03
C VAL A 172 4.30 -6.72 -9.41
N THR A 173 4.13 -6.57 -8.10
CA THR A 173 3.02 -7.16 -7.34
C THR A 173 2.09 -6.07 -6.82
N LEU A 174 0.79 -6.22 -7.06
CA LEU A 174 -0.25 -5.43 -6.43
C LEU A 174 -0.84 -6.20 -5.24
N VAL A 175 -0.81 -5.61 -4.05
CA VAL A 175 -1.41 -6.20 -2.85
C VAL A 175 -2.78 -5.57 -2.63
N ASN A 176 -3.82 -6.39 -2.55
CA ASN A 176 -5.22 -5.94 -2.38
C ASN A 176 -5.79 -6.45 -1.04
N PRO A 177 -5.53 -5.77 0.08
CA PRO A 177 -6.15 -6.11 1.34
C PRO A 177 -7.67 -5.87 1.32
N GLY A 178 -8.41 -6.72 2.04
CA GLY A 178 -9.72 -6.36 2.59
C GLY A 178 -9.54 -5.54 3.86
N PHE A 179 -10.42 -5.76 4.84
CA PHE A 179 -10.32 -5.05 6.12
C PHE A 179 -9.19 -5.62 6.99
N VAL A 180 -8.32 -4.72 7.46
CA VAL A 180 -7.22 -5.03 8.36
C VAL A 180 -7.27 -4.06 9.53
N ASP A 181 -7.20 -4.58 10.77
CA ASP A 181 -7.17 -3.76 11.98
C ASP A 181 -5.88 -2.93 12.04
N THR A 182 -6.03 -1.67 11.79
CA THR A 182 -4.97 -0.65 11.78
C THR A 182 -5.50 0.65 12.37
N PRO A 183 -4.64 1.60 12.77
CA PRO A 183 -5.11 2.92 13.18
C PRO A 183 -5.97 3.63 12.12
N LEU A 184 -5.80 3.29 10.84
CA LEU A 184 -6.58 3.83 9.74
C LEU A 184 -8.03 3.30 9.74
N THR A 185 -8.20 1.99 9.86
CA THR A 185 -9.52 1.32 9.81
C THR A 185 -10.30 1.40 11.11
N ARG A 186 -9.64 1.67 12.24
CA ARG A 186 -10.31 1.92 13.53
C ARG A 186 -11.16 3.18 13.56
N ARG A 187 -11.04 4.04 12.54
CA ARG A 187 -11.89 5.22 12.36
C ARG A 187 -13.20 4.91 11.62
N ASN A 188 -13.34 3.68 11.13
CA ASN A 188 -14.54 3.28 10.40
C ASN A 188 -15.71 3.07 11.37
N ASP A 189 -16.86 3.56 10.99
CA ASP A 189 -18.14 3.51 11.68
C ASP A 189 -19.13 2.49 11.09
N PHE A 190 -18.60 1.55 10.28
CA PHE A 190 -19.39 0.53 9.59
C PHE A 190 -18.81 -0.89 9.79
N PRO A 191 -19.60 -1.95 9.56
CA PRO A 191 -19.14 -3.33 9.69
C PRO A 191 -17.98 -3.67 8.78
N MET A 192 -16.96 -4.34 9.32
CA MET A 192 -15.76 -4.79 8.62
C MET A 192 -15.69 -6.33 8.59
N PRO A 193 -16.38 -6.99 7.64
CA PRO A 193 -16.41 -8.45 7.58
C PRO A 193 -15.01 -9.03 7.32
N GLN A 194 -14.74 -10.16 7.97
CA GLN A 194 -13.44 -10.87 7.86
C GLN A 194 -12.23 -9.99 8.20
N LEU A 195 -12.34 -9.14 9.21
CA LEU A 195 -11.26 -8.28 9.70
C LEU A 195 -10.03 -9.14 10.09
N TRP A 196 -8.87 -8.84 9.49
CA TRP A 196 -7.59 -9.46 9.84
C TRP A 196 -6.78 -8.55 10.75
N SER A 197 -5.95 -9.12 11.63
CA SER A 197 -4.93 -8.32 12.32
C SER A 197 -3.82 -7.89 11.35
N ALA A 198 -3.15 -6.77 11.67
CA ALA A 198 -2.00 -6.30 10.89
C ALA A 198 -0.88 -7.35 10.80
N GLN A 199 -0.64 -8.09 11.89
CA GLN A 199 0.35 -9.17 11.95
C GLN A 199 -0.02 -10.35 11.02
N ARG A 200 -1.31 -10.72 10.96
CA ARG A 200 -1.77 -11.76 10.03
C ARG A 200 -1.60 -11.33 8.58
N ALA A 201 -1.96 -10.09 8.27
CA ALA A 201 -1.80 -9.51 6.94
C ALA A 201 -0.32 -9.47 6.53
N ALA A 202 0.56 -8.97 7.39
CA ALA A 202 1.99 -8.87 7.15
C ALA A 202 2.63 -10.25 6.89
N ARG A 203 2.33 -11.25 7.74
CA ARG A 203 2.81 -12.63 7.53
C ARG A 203 2.34 -13.22 6.21
N HIS A 204 1.07 -12.99 5.85
CA HIS A 204 0.52 -13.47 4.58
C HIS A 204 1.22 -12.83 3.39
N ILE A 205 1.42 -11.51 3.42
CA ILE A 205 2.15 -10.78 2.38
C ILE A 205 3.58 -11.32 2.28
N ALA A 206 4.34 -11.31 3.39
CA ALA A 206 5.74 -11.70 3.41
C ALA A 206 5.97 -13.14 2.88
N LYS A 207 5.08 -14.08 3.23
CA LYS A 207 5.13 -15.46 2.74
C LYS A 207 4.98 -15.56 1.21
N ARG A 208 4.22 -14.63 0.58
CA ARG A 208 3.97 -14.64 -0.85
C ARG A 208 5.00 -13.84 -1.66
N LEU A 209 5.71 -12.89 -1.03
CA LEU A 209 6.68 -12.03 -1.74
C LEU A 209 7.77 -12.79 -2.51
N PRO A 210 8.34 -13.93 -2.04
CA PRO A 210 9.34 -14.69 -2.80
C PRO A 210 8.85 -15.26 -4.13
N GLU A 211 7.53 -15.55 -4.24
CA GLU A 211 6.88 -16.07 -5.45
C GLU A 211 6.68 -15.00 -6.51
N ARG A 212 6.74 -13.70 -6.12
CA ARG A 212 6.50 -12.52 -6.97
C ARG A 212 5.20 -12.62 -7.79
N PRO A 213 4.06 -12.90 -7.14
CA PRO A 213 2.80 -13.04 -7.84
C PRO A 213 2.35 -11.69 -8.41
N LEU A 214 1.50 -11.72 -9.43
CA LEU A 214 0.92 -10.49 -9.97
C LEU A 214 0.03 -9.78 -8.94
N GLU A 215 -0.71 -10.55 -8.12
CA GLU A 215 -1.57 -10.02 -7.07
C GLU A 215 -1.49 -10.87 -5.79
N ILE A 216 -1.61 -10.18 -4.65
CA ILE A 216 -1.83 -10.78 -3.32
C ILE A 216 -3.13 -10.21 -2.77
N SER A 217 -4.22 -10.98 -2.83
CA SER A 217 -5.55 -10.53 -2.39
C SER A 217 -6.02 -11.37 -1.19
N PHE A 218 -6.44 -10.69 -0.13
CA PHE A 218 -6.89 -11.37 1.09
C PHE A 218 -7.90 -10.50 1.87
N PRO A 219 -8.80 -11.12 2.67
CA PRO A 219 -9.13 -12.55 2.72
C PRO A 219 -9.68 -13.04 1.38
N TRP A 220 -9.31 -14.26 0.95
CA TRP A 220 -9.60 -14.73 -0.40
C TRP A 220 -11.10 -14.76 -0.74
N LEU A 221 -11.93 -15.24 0.20
CA LEU A 221 -13.39 -15.33 0.01
C LEU A 221 -14.01 -13.94 -0.12
N PHE A 222 -13.64 -13.00 0.75
CA PHE A 222 -14.11 -11.62 0.72
C PHE A 222 -13.75 -10.94 -0.61
N THR A 223 -12.50 -11.07 -1.01
CA THR A 223 -12.01 -10.45 -2.25
C THR A 223 -12.64 -11.09 -3.50
N LEU A 224 -12.90 -12.41 -3.49
CA LEU A 224 -13.63 -13.09 -4.55
C LEU A 224 -15.07 -12.57 -4.66
N VAL A 225 -15.78 -12.45 -3.55
CA VAL A 225 -17.15 -11.90 -3.54
C VAL A 225 -17.18 -10.49 -4.10
N LEU A 226 -16.26 -9.61 -3.69
CA LEU A 226 -16.19 -8.25 -4.24
C LEU A 226 -15.91 -8.24 -5.75
N ARG A 227 -15.05 -9.11 -6.26
CA ARG A 227 -14.80 -9.25 -7.70
C ARG A 227 -16.06 -9.68 -8.46
N LEU A 228 -16.77 -10.68 -7.94
CA LEU A 228 -18.01 -11.17 -8.57
C LEU A 228 -19.10 -10.10 -8.56
N LEU A 229 -19.29 -9.41 -7.44
CA LEU A 229 -20.24 -8.31 -7.34
C LEU A 229 -19.86 -7.12 -8.26
N GLY A 230 -18.57 -6.83 -8.36
CA GLY A 230 -18.06 -5.79 -9.26
C GLY A 230 -18.23 -6.12 -10.76
N ALA A 231 -18.32 -7.39 -11.11
CA ALA A 231 -18.57 -7.84 -12.48
C ALA A 231 -20.05 -7.77 -12.90
N LEU A 232 -20.98 -7.52 -11.96
CA LEU A 232 -22.40 -7.37 -12.25
C LEU A 232 -22.67 -6.14 -13.15
N PRO A 233 -23.74 -6.15 -13.95
CA PRO A 233 -24.20 -4.97 -14.68
C PRO A 233 -24.41 -3.77 -13.76
N ALA A 234 -24.19 -2.56 -14.26
CA ALA A 234 -24.18 -1.32 -13.48
C ALA A 234 -25.43 -1.11 -12.62
N ARG A 235 -26.63 -1.45 -13.14
CA ARG A 235 -27.90 -1.35 -12.40
C ARG A 235 -27.93 -2.18 -11.10
N PHE A 236 -27.35 -3.38 -11.13
CA PHE A 236 -27.31 -4.25 -9.93
C PHE A 236 -26.28 -3.76 -8.92
N ARG A 237 -25.12 -3.27 -9.39
CA ARG A 237 -24.11 -2.64 -8.53
C ARG A 237 -24.66 -1.40 -7.83
N LEU A 238 -25.40 -0.56 -8.56
CA LEU A 238 -26.06 0.62 -8.01
C LEU A 238 -27.06 0.24 -6.94
N ALA A 239 -27.97 -0.72 -7.24
CA ALA A 239 -28.98 -1.18 -6.28
C ALA A 239 -28.34 -1.74 -4.99
N LEU A 240 -27.22 -2.47 -5.12
CA LEU A 240 -26.47 -2.96 -3.97
C LEU A 240 -25.86 -1.81 -3.17
N GLY A 241 -25.19 -0.86 -3.82
CA GLY A 241 -24.61 0.32 -3.17
C GLY A 241 -25.66 1.16 -2.42
N GLN A 242 -26.86 1.34 -3.02
CA GLN A 242 -27.97 2.05 -2.36
C GLN A 242 -28.49 1.31 -1.12
N ARG A 243 -28.53 -0.02 -1.12
CA ARG A 243 -28.89 -0.80 0.08
C ARG A 243 -27.85 -0.65 1.19
N LEU A 244 -26.57 -0.71 0.85
CA LEU A 244 -25.49 -0.52 1.83
C LEU A 244 -25.53 0.89 2.46
N ALA A 245 -25.82 1.92 1.66
CA ALA A 245 -25.91 3.31 2.15
C ALA A 245 -27.07 3.53 3.13
N ARG A 246 -28.18 2.79 3.01
CA ARG A 246 -29.34 2.90 3.93
C ARG A 246 -29.05 2.33 5.32
N HIS A 247 -28.30 1.24 5.40
CA HIS A 247 -27.92 0.62 6.68
C HIS A 247 -26.89 1.42 7.48
N GLU A 248 -26.27 2.44 6.88
CA GLU A 248 -25.35 3.37 7.60
C GLU A 248 -26.12 4.54 8.25
N GLN A 249 -27.42 4.70 8.00
CA GLN A 249 -28.26 5.79 8.51
C GLN A 249 -29.24 5.34 9.62
N GLU A 250 -29.37 4.05 9.86
CA GLU A 250 -30.12 3.44 10.97
C GLU A 250 -29.17 3.07 12.14
#